data_cf6699cbcfd8f48538021a7f60bf0efe
#
_entry.id   cf6699cbcfd8f48538021a7f60bf0efe
#
_cell.length_a   1.000
_cell.length_b   1.000
_cell.length_c   1.000
_cell.angle_alpha   90.00
_cell.angle_beta   90.00
_cell.angle_gamma   90.00
#
_symmetry.space_group_name_H-M   'P 1'
#
loop_
_entity.id
_entity.type
_entity.pdbx_description
1 polymer ?
#
loop_
_entity_poly.entity_id
_entity_poly.type
_entity_poly.pdbx_seq_one_letter_code
_entity_poly.pdbx_strand_id
1 'polypeptide(L)'
;MGRKTWESLPLKPLPGRLNIVLTKDESYEADGMAKGALVCSTLDEAIEIARETAQDDGVEEICVIGGTALFEAALPRAKRLYITEVDASPEGDAVFPPFDQTDWIEASAESHPAGEKDDHAFTFRVLERR
;
A
#
# COMPACT_ATOMS: atom_id res chain seq x y z
N MET A 1 -1.87 -4.02 -4.78
CA MET A 1 -0.72 -3.21 -5.23
C MET A 1 -0.68 -3.12 -6.75
N GLY A 2 -0.06 -2.07 -7.27
CA GLY A 2 0.19 -1.96 -8.70
C GLY A 2 1.33 -2.86 -9.17
N ARG A 3 1.45 -3.05 -10.47
CA ARG A 3 2.47 -3.90 -11.08
C ARG A 3 3.89 -3.50 -10.70
N LYS A 4 4.22 -2.21 -10.80
CA LYS A 4 5.58 -1.73 -10.48
C LYS A 4 5.95 -1.96 -9.02
N THR A 5 5.01 -1.81 -8.11
CA THR A 5 5.21 -2.10 -6.70
C THR A 5 5.49 -3.59 -6.50
N TRP A 6 4.72 -4.46 -7.15
CA TRP A 6 4.95 -5.89 -7.12
C TRP A 6 6.36 -6.26 -7.61
N GLU A 7 6.77 -5.70 -8.73
CA GLU A 7 8.09 -5.96 -9.31
C GLU A 7 9.23 -5.47 -8.41
N SER A 8 8.98 -4.45 -7.58
CA SER A 8 9.98 -3.89 -6.67
C SER A 8 10.16 -4.67 -5.37
N LEU A 9 9.27 -5.61 -5.06
CA LEU A 9 9.34 -6.36 -3.80
C LEU A 9 10.57 -7.28 -3.78
N PRO A 10 11.38 -7.23 -2.71
CA PRO A 10 12.55 -8.11 -2.59
C PRO A 10 12.17 -9.57 -2.34
N LEU A 11 11.00 -9.81 -1.75
CA LEU A 11 10.46 -11.14 -1.50
C LEU A 11 9.04 -11.21 -2.04
N LYS A 12 8.78 -12.11 -2.98
CA LYS A 12 7.49 -12.28 -3.65
C LYS A 12 7.02 -13.72 -3.59
N PRO A 13 5.74 -13.98 -3.24
CA PRO A 13 4.78 -13.06 -2.66
C PRO A 13 5.11 -12.71 -1.21
N LEU A 14 4.50 -11.64 -0.70
CA LEU A 14 4.61 -11.33 0.72
C LEU A 14 3.97 -12.47 1.53
N PRO A 15 4.69 -13.05 2.49
CA PRO A 15 4.23 -14.27 3.15
C PRO A 15 3.02 -14.05 4.08
N GLY A 16 2.25 -15.12 4.26
CA GLY A 16 1.15 -15.15 5.21
C GLY A 16 -0.09 -14.38 4.82
N ARG A 17 -0.23 -13.99 3.54
CA ARG A 17 -1.37 -13.21 3.06
C ARG A 17 -1.60 -13.39 1.58
N LEU A 18 -2.82 -13.07 1.13
CA LEU A 18 -3.12 -12.98 -0.29
C LEU A 18 -2.46 -11.73 -0.86
N ASN A 19 -1.76 -11.89 -1.97
CA ASN A 19 -1.16 -10.79 -2.72
C ASN A 19 -2.00 -10.55 -3.97
N ILE A 20 -2.44 -9.30 -4.18
CA ILE A 20 -3.24 -8.92 -5.34
C ILE A 20 -2.50 -7.84 -6.13
N VAL A 21 -2.32 -8.08 -7.42
CA VAL A 21 -1.66 -7.14 -8.33
C VAL A 21 -2.70 -6.58 -9.29
N LEU A 22 -2.80 -5.24 -9.36
CA LEU A 22 -3.64 -4.56 -10.33
C LEU A 22 -2.83 -4.21 -11.56
N THR A 23 -3.29 -4.70 -12.71
CA THR A 23 -2.74 -4.32 -14.01
C THR A 23 -3.79 -4.52 -15.08
N LYS A 24 -3.76 -3.66 -16.10
CA LYS A 24 -4.61 -3.81 -17.28
C LYS A 24 -3.95 -4.69 -18.34
N ASP A 25 -2.74 -5.15 -18.10
CA ASP A 25 -2.05 -6.06 -19.00
C ASP A 25 -2.60 -7.47 -18.83
N GLU A 26 -3.42 -7.90 -19.76
CA GLU A 26 -4.08 -9.20 -19.75
C GLU A 26 -3.11 -10.37 -19.84
N SER A 27 -1.91 -10.14 -20.39
CA SER A 27 -0.89 -11.19 -20.53
C SER A 27 -0.01 -11.35 -19.28
N TYR A 28 -0.11 -10.46 -18.32
CA TYR A 28 0.80 -10.41 -17.16
C TYR A 28 0.80 -11.70 -16.35
N GLU A 29 -0.37 -12.24 -16.07
CA GLU A 29 -0.51 -13.50 -15.35
C GLU A 29 -0.04 -14.69 -16.21
N ALA A 30 -0.43 -14.69 -17.49
CA ALA A 30 -0.06 -15.75 -18.42
C ALA A 30 1.44 -15.85 -18.65
N ASP A 31 2.14 -14.72 -18.59
CA ASP A 31 3.60 -14.65 -18.74
C ASP A 31 4.37 -15.05 -17.47
N GLY A 32 3.66 -15.41 -16.39
CA GLY A 32 4.26 -15.82 -15.14
C GLY A 32 4.88 -14.69 -14.32
N MET A 33 4.63 -13.44 -14.69
CA MET A 33 5.20 -12.27 -14.01
C MET A 33 4.63 -12.05 -12.63
N ALA A 34 3.42 -12.55 -12.36
CA ALA A 34 2.74 -12.41 -11.07
C ALA A 34 2.67 -13.74 -10.32
N LYS A 35 3.68 -14.57 -10.43
CA LYS A 35 3.69 -15.88 -9.79
C LYS A 35 3.54 -15.78 -8.26
N GLY A 36 2.49 -16.38 -7.73
CA GLY A 36 2.17 -16.31 -6.31
C GLY A 36 1.20 -15.20 -5.94
N ALA A 37 0.75 -14.42 -6.90
CA ALA A 37 -0.23 -13.36 -6.69
C ALA A 37 -1.47 -13.58 -7.57
N LEU A 38 -2.58 -12.96 -7.17
CA LEU A 38 -3.78 -12.89 -7.97
C LEU A 38 -3.75 -11.58 -8.77
N VAL A 39 -4.09 -11.65 -10.05
CA VAL A 39 -4.11 -10.47 -10.93
C VAL A 39 -5.53 -9.99 -11.11
N CYS A 40 -5.76 -8.69 -10.90
CA CYS A 40 -7.04 -8.02 -11.13
C CYS A 40 -6.83 -6.84 -12.08
N SER A 41 -7.87 -6.49 -12.82
CA SER A 41 -7.81 -5.36 -13.74
C SER A 41 -8.43 -4.08 -13.18
N THR A 42 -9.25 -4.17 -12.14
CA THR A 42 -9.90 -3.03 -11.51
C THR A 42 -9.71 -3.03 -10.00
N LEU A 43 -9.73 -1.83 -9.41
CA LEU A 43 -9.65 -1.67 -7.97
C LEU A 43 -10.88 -2.27 -7.27
N ASP A 44 -12.07 -2.09 -7.84
CA ASP A 44 -13.31 -2.64 -7.26
C ASP A 44 -13.27 -4.15 -7.13
N GLU A 45 -12.82 -4.84 -8.17
CA GLU A 45 -12.65 -6.29 -8.17
C GLU A 45 -11.63 -6.72 -7.11
N ALA A 46 -10.49 -6.03 -7.04
CA ALA A 46 -9.45 -6.34 -6.07
C ALA A 46 -9.93 -6.16 -4.63
N ILE A 47 -10.67 -5.10 -4.34
CA ILE A 47 -11.21 -4.84 -3.00
C ILE A 47 -12.25 -5.89 -2.62
N GLU A 48 -13.12 -6.29 -3.54
CA GLU A 48 -14.14 -7.31 -3.27
C GLU A 48 -13.49 -8.65 -2.89
N ILE A 49 -12.51 -9.09 -3.67
CA ILE A 49 -11.76 -10.33 -3.40
C ILE A 49 -11.00 -10.22 -2.08
N ALA A 50 -10.36 -9.09 -1.82
CA ALA A 50 -9.62 -8.87 -0.58
C ALA A 50 -10.53 -8.91 0.65
N ARG A 51 -11.74 -8.34 0.55
CA ARG A 51 -12.73 -8.38 1.64
C ARG A 51 -13.18 -9.79 1.95
N GLU A 52 -13.50 -10.59 0.92
CA GLU A 52 -13.90 -11.98 1.09
C GLU A 52 -12.80 -12.80 1.76
N THR A 53 -11.56 -12.64 1.30
CA THR A 53 -10.42 -13.32 1.87
C THR A 53 -10.16 -12.90 3.32
N ALA A 54 -10.27 -11.61 3.62
CA ALA A 54 -10.10 -11.09 4.97
C ALA A 54 -11.16 -11.68 5.93
N GLN A 55 -12.41 -11.78 5.48
CA GLN A 55 -13.46 -12.41 6.28
C GLN A 55 -13.17 -13.88 6.57
N ASP A 56 -12.73 -14.63 5.57
CA ASP A 56 -12.40 -16.05 5.71
C ASP A 56 -11.22 -16.26 6.65
N ASP A 57 -10.24 -15.34 6.62
CA ASP A 57 -9.04 -15.41 7.46
C ASP A 57 -9.23 -14.76 8.84
N GLY A 58 -10.39 -14.16 9.11
CA GLY A 58 -10.65 -13.47 10.36
C GLY A 58 -9.85 -12.19 10.55
N VAL A 59 -9.46 -11.53 9.47
CA VAL A 59 -8.68 -10.30 9.47
C VAL A 59 -9.60 -9.11 9.21
N GLU A 60 -9.40 -8.02 9.94
CA GLU A 60 -10.26 -6.84 9.84
C GLU A 60 -9.79 -5.82 8.80
N GLU A 61 -8.58 -5.97 8.27
CA GLU A 61 -7.95 -4.93 7.48
C GLU A 61 -7.35 -5.47 6.18
N ILE A 62 -7.57 -4.72 5.10
CA ILE A 62 -6.89 -4.92 3.83
C ILE A 62 -6.01 -3.70 3.54
N CYS A 63 -4.83 -3.91 2.99
CA CYS A 63 -3.83 -2.87 2.81
C CYS A 63 -3.55 -2.58 1.34
N VAL A 64 -3.55 -1.30 0.99
CA VAL A 64 -3.09 -0.81 -0.31
C VAL A 64 -1.67 -0.29 -0.11
N ILE A 65 -0.70 -0.86 -0.81
CA ILE A 65 0.71 -0.57 -0.58
C ILE A 65 1.40 0.17 -1.73
N GLY A 66 0.67 0.63 -2.71
CA GLY A 66 1.22 1.46 -3.78
C GLY A 66 0.94 0.94 -5.17
N GLY A 67 1.34 1.63 -6.19
CA GLY A 67 2.02 2.96 -6.14
C GLY A 67 1.11 4.19 -6.14
N THR A 68 1.65 5.30 -6.60
CA THR A 68 0.99 6.61 -6.51
C THR A 68 -0.40 6.63 -7.13
N ALA A 69 -0.54 6.12 -8.34
CA ALA A 69 -1.84 6.08 -9.02
C ALA A 69 -2.88 5.25 -8.25
N LEU A 70 -2.44 4.13 -7.67
CA LEU A 70 -3.33 3.29 -6.89
C LEU A 70 -3.69 3.95 -5.55
N PHE A 71 -2.76 4.63 -4.91
CA PHE A 71 -3.05 5.42 -3.71
C PHE A 71 -4.10 6.50 -4.00
N GLU A 72 -3.98 7.22 -5.12
CA GLU A 72 -4.96 8.22 -5.51
C GLU A 72 -6.36 7.62 -5.69
N ALA A 73 -6.44 6.47 -6.35
CA ALA A 73 -7.71 5.80 -6.58
C ALA A 73 -8.33 5.24 -5.30
N ALA A 74 -7.51 4.75 -4.36
CA ALA A 74 -7.96 4.12 -3.13
C ALA A 74 -8.24 5.12 -2.00
N LEU A 75 -7.61 6.29 -2.03
CA LEU A 75 -7.69 7.27 -0.94
C LEU A 75 -9.11 7.64 -0.55
N PRO A 76 -10.06 7.92 -1.48
CA PRO A 76 -11.44 8.22 -1.11
C PRO A 76 -12.16 7.08 -0.36
N ARG A 77 -11.67 5.87 -0.48
CA ARG A 77 -12.25 4.67 0.12
C ARG A 77 -11.50 4.19 1.37
N ALA A 78 -10.33 4.77 1.64
CA ALA A 78 -9.50 4.38 2.78
C ALA A 78 -10.09 4.92 4.08
N LYS A 79 -10.02 4.11 5.14
CA LYS A 79 -10.43 4.50 6.50
C LYS A 79 -9.25 4.86 7.38
N ARG A 80 -8.07 4.38 7.03
CA ARG A 80 -6.84 4.58 7.80
C ARG A 80 -5.66 4.74 6.88
N LEU A 81 -4.76 5.66 7.24
CA LEU A 81 -3.49 5.88 6.55
C LEU A 81 -2.34 5.55 7.51
N TYR A 82 -1.42 4.72 7.03
CA TYR A 82 -0.16 4.47 7.71
C TYR A 82 0.93 5.22 6.96
N ILE A 83 1.48 6.26 7.57
CA ILE A 83 2.41 7.16 6.92
C ILE A 83 3.74 7.15 7.65
N THR A 84 4.83 7.02 6.90
CA THR A 84 6.17 7.25 7.40
C THR A 84 6.68 8.55 6.81
N GLU A 85 6.89 9.57 7.67
CA GLU A 85 7.49 10.84 7.27
C GLU A 85 8.98 10.78 7.57
N VAL A 86 9.80 10.95 6.54
CA VAL A 86 11.26 10.97 6.66
C VAL A 86 11.71 12.43 6.70
N ASP A 87 12.58 12.77 7.66
CA ASP A 87 13.13 14.13 7.80
C ASP A 87 14.21 14.39 6.73
N ALA A 88 13.82 14.23 5.48
CA ALA A 88 14.64 14.48 4.31
C ALA A 88 13.72 14.68 3.11
N SER A 89 14.27 15.24 2.04
CA SER A 89 13.57 15.34 0.77
C SER A 89 14.23 14.37 -0.22
N PRO A 90 14.01 13.05 -0.06
CA PRO A 90 14.64 12.09 -0.96
C PRO A 90 14.08 12.28 -2.38
N GLU A 91 14.95 12.22 -3.36
CA GLU A 91 14.54 12.15 -4.74
C GLU A 91 14.04 10.72 -4.98
N GLY A 92 12.74 10.58 -5.22
CA GLY A 92 12.13 9.29 -5.46
C GLY A 92 11.09 9.36 -6.57
N ASP A 93 10.89 8.23 -7.26
CA ASP A 93 9.94 8.12 -8.36
C ASP A 93 8.49 8.00 -7.89
N ALA A 94 8.28 7.59 -6.64
CA ALA A 94 6.96 7.40 -6.08
C ALA A 94 6.71 8.39 -4.95
N VAL A 95 5.68 9.20 -5.10
CA VAL A 95 5.26 10.19 -4.11
C VAL A 95 3.86 9.84 -3.63
N PHE A 96 3.62 9.90 -2.32
CA PHE A 96 2.27 9.73 -1.81
C PHE A 96 1.41 10.92 -2.29
N PRO A 97 0.20 10.66 -2.82
CA PRO A 97 -0.65 11.74 -3.33
C PRO A 97 -1.05 12.70 -2.22
N PRO A 98 -1.26 13.99 -2.56
CA PRO A 98 -1.75 14.95 -1.59
C PRO A 98 -3.16 14.58 -1.12
N PHE A 99 -3.46 14.86 0.14
CA PHE A 99 -4.78 14.63 0.72
C PHE A 99 -5.15 15.77 1.64
N ASP A 100 -6.45 15.97 1.85
CA ASP A 100 -6.96 17.02 2.73
C ASP A 100 -6.83 16.54 4.19
N GLN A 101 -5.91 17.12 4.93
CA GLN A 101 -5.64 16.75 6.31
C GLN A 101 -6.82 17.01 7.26
N THR A 102 -7.76 17.87 6.86
CA THR A 102 -8.95 18.13 7.67
C THR A 102 -9.91 16.96 7.71
N ASP A 103 -9.80 16.02 6.75
CA ASP A 103 -10.60 14.79 6.71
C ASP A 103 -10.07 13.69 7.63
N TRP A 104 -8.92 13.91 8.25
CA TRP A 104 -8.22 12.88 9.01
C TRP A 104 -7.91 13.32 10.43
N ILE A 105 -7.93 12.36 11.37
CA ILE A 105 -7.54 12.55 12.76
C ILE A 105 -6.29 11.70 13.00
N GLU A 106 -5.26 12.31 13.60
CA GLU A 106 -4.07 11.57 13.99
C GLU A 106 -4.37 10.67 15.18
N ALA A 107 -4.35 9.35 14.97
CA ALA A 107 -4.56 8.37 16.01
C ALA A 107 -3.29 8.08 16.81
N SER A 108 -2.14 8.11 16.14
CA SER A 108 -0.85 7.95 16.81
C SER A 108 0.27 8.57 15.98
N ALA A 109 1.36 8.91 16.68
CA ALA A 109 2.59 9.36 16.05
C ALA A 109 3.77 8.86 16.89
N GLU A 110 4.77 8.28 16.23
CA GLU A 110 5.96 7.76 16.89
C GLU A 110 7.19 8.23 16.11
N SER A 111 8.02 9.05 16.76
CA SER A 111 9.24 9.59 16.17
C SER A 111 10.44 8.73 16.50
N HIS A 112 11.29 8.53 15.51
CA HIS A 112 12.53 7.77 15.62
C HIS A 112 13.71 8.64 15.16
N PRO A 113 14.76 8.83 15.99
CA PRO A 113 15.94 9.56 15.55
C PRO A 113 16.73 8.76 14.52
N ALA A 114 17.58 9.44 13.76
CA ALA A 114 18.51 8.78 12.87
C ALA A 114 19.44 7.86 13.66
N GLY A 115 19.57 6.62 13.22
CA GLY A 115 20.38 5.59 13.87
C GLY A 115 21.49 5.09 12.97
N GLU A 116 22.23 4.08 13.43
CA GLU A 116 23.33 3.49 12.64
C GLU A 116 22.90 2.92 11.30
N LYS A 117 21.65 2.46 11.20
CA LYS A 117 21.08 1.87 9.97
C LYS A 117 20.18 2.83 9.21
N ASP A 118 19.85 3.97 9.79
CA ASP A 118 18.95 4.95 9.21
C ASP A 118 19.69 6.27 9.02
N ASP A 119 19.78 6.75 7.80
CA ASP A 119 20.45 8.00 7.47
C ASP A 119 19.66 9.23 7.95
N HIS A 120 18.37 9.09 8.21
CA HIS A 120 17.47 10.18 8.55
C HIS A 120 16.53 9.80 9.69
N ALA A 121 16.16 10.78 10.52
CA ALA A 121 15.09 10.64 11.46
C ALA A 121 13.76 10.45 10.70
N PHE A 122 12.82 9.75 11.32
CA PHE A 122 11.51 9.53 10.71
C PHE A 122 10.42 9.47 11.77
N THR A 123 9.19 9.69 11.33
CA THR A 123 8.00 9.62 12.17
C THR A 123 6.98 8.69 11.54
N PHE A 124 6.52 7.69 12.29
CA PHE A 124 5.38 6.87 11.91
C PHE A 124 4.11 7.55 12.38
N ARG A 125 3.17 7.77 11.48
CA ARG A 125 1.88 8.35 11.80
C ARG A 125 0.76 7.42 11.36
N VAL A 126 -0.26 7.32 12.19
CA VAL A 126 -1.50 6.63 11.83
C VAL A 126 -2.62 7.68 11.83
N LEU A 127 -3.25 7.86 10.70
CA LEU A 127 -4.37 8.78 10.52
C LEU A 127 -5.65 7.98 10.30
N GLU A 128 -6.73 8.39 10.93
CA GLU A 128 -8.05 7.79 10.76
C GLU A 128 -9.00 8.82 10.15
N ARG A 129 -9.87 8.35 9.25
CA ARG A 129 -10.87 9.21 8.62
C ARG A 129 -11.89 9.68 9.66
N ARG A 130 -12.22 10.96 9.60
CA ARG A 130 -13.24 11.58 10.45
C ARG A 130 -14.64 11.05 10.17
#